data_1749307c77da74a0b6929f1bd0af03d6
#
_entry.id   1749307c77da74a0b6929f1bd0af03d6
#
_cell.length_a   1.000
_cell.length_b   1.000
_cell.length_c   1.000
_cell.angle_alpha   90.00
_cell.angle_beta   90.00
_cell.angle_gamma   90.00
#
_symmetry.space_group_name_H-M   'P 1'
#
loop_
_entity.id
_entity.type
_entity.pdbx_description
1 polymer ?
#
loop_
_entity_poly.entity_id
_entity_poly.type
_entity_poly.pdbx_seq_one_letter_code
_entity_poly.pdbx_strand_id
1 'polypeptide(L)'
;MLDCAFVRSQFPAFSEAALQGQAFFENAGGSYTCRQVIDRLFRFYTQRKVQPYGAYAVSELGGAEMDEAGARLSAMMGIAAHELSFGPSTTQNTYVLAQAFKNFLATGDAIIVTNQDHEANSGAWRRLEDAGVIVKEWGLNALTGQLDIADLERLLDRNVKLVCFPHCSNVVGQVNPVSQIVSLIHANGSFACVDGVSYAPHGLPNVAELGADIYLFSSYTTYGPHQGIMVVREALARQLPNQGHF
;
A
#
# COMPACT_ATOMS: atom_id res chain seq x y z
N MET A 1 11.71 -26.04 -9.97
CA MET A 1 10.90 -26.34 -8.77
C MET A 1 11.49 -25.51 -7.62
N LEU A 2 10.65 -24.90 -6.78
CA LEU A 2 11.11 -24.11 -5.62
C LEU A 2 11.79 -25.04 -4.60
N ASP A 3 12.99 -24.68 -4.15
CA ASP A 3 13.66 -25.38 -3.05
C ASP A 3 13.05 -24.94 -1.71
N CYS A 4 12.01 -25.64 -1.27
CA CYS A 4 11.30 -25.32 -0.04
C CYS A 4 12.18 -25.43 1.22
N ALA A 5 13.19 -26.31 1.24
CA ALA A 5 14.09 -26.45 2.37
C ALA A 5 15.00 -25.21 2.49
N PHE A 6 15.56 -24.77 1.39
CA PHE A 6 16.33 -23.53 1.34
C PHE A 6 15.47 -22.34 1.75
N VAL A 7 14.27 -22.17 1.17
CA VAL A 7 13.38 -21.05 1.50
C VAL A 7 13.05 -21.03 2.99
N ARG A 8 12.64 -22.17 3.56
CA ARG A 8 12.34 -22.27 5.00
C ARG A 8 13.54 -21.90 5.88
N SER A 9 14.76 -22.28 5.47
CA SER A 9 15.99 -21.95 6.21
C SER A 9 16.28 -20.45 6.28
N GLN A 10 15.67 -19.64 5.39
CA GLN A 10 15.82 -18.18 5.39
C GLN A 10 14.96 -17.50 6.48
N PHE A 11 14.04 -18.22 7.11
CA PHE A 11 13.13 -17.71 8.13
C PHE A 11 13.46 -18.33 9.50
N PRO A 12 14.15 -17.61 10.39
CA PRO A 12 14.57 -18.14 11.70
C PRO A 12 13.42 -18.66 12.55
N ALA A 13 12.22 -18.11 12.40
CA ALA A 13 11.02 -18.56 13.12
C ALA A 13 10.76 -20.08 12.95
N PHE A 14 11.05 -20.65 11.79
CA PHE A 14 10.85 -22.09 11.58
C PHE A 14 11.89 -22.98 12.29
N SER A 15 12.92 -22.41 12.90
CA SER A 15 13.88 -23.10 13.74
C SER A 15 13.59 -22.96 15.24
N GLU A 16 12.63 -22.09 15.62
CA GLU A 16 12.25 -21.88 17.02
C GLU A 16 11.52 -23.08 17.60
N ALA A 17 11.96 -23.55 18.78
CA ALA A 17 11.39 -24.72 19.43
C ALA A 17 9.88 -24.57 19.71
N ALA A 18 9.44 -23.35 20.08
CA ALA A 18 8.05 -23.06 20.36
C ALA A 18 7.12 -23.15 19.14
N LEU A 19 7.68 -23.13 17.91
CA LEU A 19 6.94 -23.16 16.66
C LEU A 19 7.04 -24.50 15.93
N GLN A 20 7.73 -25.48 16.52
CA GLN A 20 7.85 -26.81 15.93
C GLN A 20 6.49 -27.51 15.88
N GLY A 21 6.21 -28.20 14.76
CA GLY A 21 4.94 -28.90 14.54
C GLY A 21 3.75 -28.01 14.21
N GLN A 22 3.93 -26.69 14.13
CA GLN A 22 2.88 -25.75 13.73
C GLN A 22 2.91 -25.51 12.21
N ALA A 23 1.73 -25.41 11.60
CA ALA A 23 1.54 -24.97 10.22
C ALA A 23 1.01 -23.53 10.24
N PHE A 24 1.74 -22.63 9.58
CA PHE A 24 1.40 -21.22 9.52
C PHE A 24 0.71 -20.88 8.19
N PHE A 25 -0.57 -20.46 8.27
CA PHE A 25 -1.41 -20.09 7.11
C PHE A 25 -1.97 -18.67 7.21
N GLU A 26 -1.44 -17.83 8.10
CA GLU A 26 -1.98 -16.50 8.43
C GLU A 26 -1.16 -15.36 7.80
N ASN A 27 -0.63 -15.55 6.58
CA ASN A 27 0.15 -14.50 5.90
C ASN A 27 -0.66 -13.24 5.56
N ALA A 28 -1.99 -13.34 5.47
CA ALA A 28 -2.84 -12.17 5.28
C ALA A 28 -2.74 -11.16 6.43
N GLY A 29 -2.56 -11.64 7.66
CA GLY A 29 -2.34 -10.82 8.85
C GLY A 29 -0.90 -10.38 9.05
N GLY A 30 0.05 -10.99 8.35
CA GLY A 30 1.48 -10.72 8.42
C GLY A 30 2.30 -11.98 8.21
N SER A 31 3.53 -11.83 7.76
CA SER A 31 4.46 -12.93 7.49
C SER A 31 5.60 -12.93 8.49
N TYR A 32 6.21 -14.10 8.74
CA TYR A 32 7.49 -14.14 9.42
C TYR A 32 8.55 -13.38 8.63
N THR A 33 9.46 -12.74 9.38
CA THR A 33 10.53 -11.93 8.80
C THR A 33 11.72 -12.80 8.43
N CYS A 34 12.29 -12.60 7.25
CA CYS A 34 13.46 -13.34 6.81
C CYS A 34 14.74 -12.86 7.51
N ARG A 35 15.76 -13.72 7.58
CA ARG A 35 17.05 -13.47 8.24
C ARG A 35 17.70 -12.18 7.75
N GLN A 36 17.68 -11.92 6.46
CA GLN A 36 18.32 -10.76 5.85
C GLN A 36 17.74 -9.44 6.40
N VAL A 37 16.44 -9.39 6.65
CA VAL A 37 15.78 -8.23 7.25
C VAL A 37 16.11 -8.12 8.74
N ILE A 38 16.10 -9.25 9.48
CA ILE A 38 16.46 -9.29 10.91
C ILE A 38 17.88 -8.77 11.10
N ASP A 39 18.84 -9.26 10.33
CA ASP A 39 20.25 -8.88 10.39
C ASP A 39 20.43 -7.39 10.04
N ARG A 40 19.65 -6.88 9.07
CA ARG A 40 19.66 -5.44 8.72
C ARG A 40 19.12 -4.58 9.85
N LEU A 41 18.02 -4.97 10.49
CA LEU A 41 17.47 -4.27 11.64
C LEU A 41 18.42 -4.31 12.83
N PHE A 42 19.04 -5.46 13.13
CA PHE A 42 20.02 -5.58 14.18
C PHE A 42 21.22 -4.62 13.94
N ARG A 43 21.75 -4.60 12.70
CA ARG A 43 22.83 -3.69 12.32
C ARG A 43 22.39 -2.22 12.45
N PHE A 44 21.18 -1.88 12.03
CA PHE A 44 20.66 -0.53 12.20
C PHE A 44 20.66 -0.10 13.66
N TYR A 45 20.06 -0.88 14.55
CA TYR A 45 19.96 -0.54 15.97
C TYR A 45 21.30 -0.50 16.70
N THR A 46 22.26 -1.30 16.29
CA THR A 46 23.59 -1.38 16.94
C THR A 46 24.61 -0.41 16.35
N GLN A 47 24.46 0.00 15.10
CA GLN A 47 25.52 0.73 14.38
C GLN A 47 25.06 2.00 13.66
N ARG A 48 23.76 2.20 13.42
CA ARG A 48 23.23 3.25 12.51
C ARG A 48 22.12 4.08 13.12
N LYS A 49 21.66 3.77 14.33
CA LYS A 49 20.52 4.47 14.95
C LYS A 49 20.92 5.85 15.47
N VAL A 50 21.13 6.77 14.55
CA VAL A 50 21.35 8.19 14.75
C VAL A 50 20.49 8.98 13.77
N GLN A 51 20.40 10.29 13.93
CA GLN A 51 19.75 11.14 12.94
C GLN A 51 20.50 11.02 11.60
N PRO A 52 19.86 10.63 10.49
CA PRO A 52 20.52 10.55 9.18
C PRO A 52 20.82 11.95 8.61
N TYR A 53 21.69 11.99 7.59
CA TYR A 53 22.07 13.19 6.82
C TYR A 53 22.82 14.27 7.62
N GLY A 54 23.38 13.97 8.79
CA GLY A 54 24.29 14.86 9.49
C GLY A 54 25.73 14.73 8.98
N ALA A 55 26.57 15.71 9.28
CA ALA A 55 27.95 15.82 8.79
C ALA A 55 28.95 14.97 9.61
N TYR A 56 28.63 13.72 9.90
CA TYR A 56 29.54 12.76 10.54
C TYR A 56 29.25 11.33 10.03
N ALA A 57 30.30 10.50 10.01
CA ALA A 57 30.35 9.24 9.25
C ALA A 57 29.13 8.30 9.45
N VAL A 58 28.70 8.07 10.69
CA VAL A 58 27.55 7.17 10.97
C VAL A 58 26.25 7.75 10.43
N SER A 59 26.07 9.06 10.53
CA SER A 59 24.89 9.77 10.04
C SER A 59 24.84 9.79 8.51
N GLU A 60 25.95 10.04 7.85
CA GLU A 60 26.08 9.96 6.38
C GLU A 60 25.76 8.56 5.86
N LEU A 61 26.32 7.52 6.52
CA LEU A 61 26.01 6.13 6.17
C LEU A 61 24.53 5.79 6.37
N GLY A 62 23.91 6.29 7.43
CA GLY A 62 22.47 6.09 7.67
C GLY A 62 21.63 6.72 6.56
N GLY A 63 21.95 7.94 6.14
CA GLY A 63 21.30 8.61 5.01
C GLY A 63 21.48 7.86 3.70
N ALA A 64 22.70 7.47 3.37
CA ALA A 64 23.00 6.71 2.17
C ALA A 64 22.25 5.36 2.10
N GLU A 65 22.12 4.66 3.24
CA GLU A 65 21.34 3.42 3.31
C GLU A 65 19.82 3.64 3.10
N MET A 66 19.28 4.77 3.55
CA MET A 66 17.89 5.15 3.29
C MET A 66 17.67 5.49 1.82
N ASP A 67 18.57 6.26 1.22
CA ASP A 67 18.52 6.63 -0.21
C ASP A 67 18.61 5.39 -1.10
N GLU A 68 19.52 4.46 -0.78
CA GLU A 68 19.63 3.17 -1.47
C GLU A 68 18.32 2.37 -1.39
N ALA A 69 17.72 2.28 -0.21
CA ALA A 69 16.46 1.55 -0.03
C ALA A 69 15.33 2.17 -0.86
N GLY A 70 15.20 3.51 -0.84
CA GLY A 70 14.23 4.24 -1.63
C GLY A 70 14.44 4.03 -3.15
N ALA A 71 15.68 4.20 -3.62
CA ALA A 71 16.03 4.03 -5.03
C ALA A 71 15.77 2.60 -5.54
N ARG A 72 16.12 1.58 -4.74
CA ARG A 72 15.90 0.17 -5.12
C ARG A 72 14.42 -0.19 -5.17
N LEU A 73 13.66 0.20 -4.16
CA LEU A 73 12.23 -0.11 -4.11
C LEU A 73 11.46 0.62 -5.22
N SER A 74 11.73 1.91 -5.42
CA SER A 74 11.11 2.68 -6.49
C SER A 74 11.42 2.12 -7.89
N ALA A 75 12.66 1.71 -8.13
CA ALA A 75 13.04 1.06 -9.39
C ALA A 75 12.29 -0.27 -9.63
N MET A 76 12.11 -1.09 -8.57
CA MET A 76 11.35 -2.34 -8.65
C MET A 76 9.87 -2.11 -8.94
N MET A 77 9.32 -0.98 -8.51
CA MET A 77 7.90 -0.61 -8.70
C MET A 77 7.66 0.26 -9.95
N GLY A 78 8.71 0.59 -10.71
CA GLY A 78 8.63 1.40 -11.92
C GLY A 78 8.25 2.87 -11.68
N ILE A 79 8.58 3.42 -10.51
CA ILE A 79 8.23 4.79 -10.10
C ILE A 79 9.47 5.62 -9.79
N ALA A 80 9.32 6.93 -9.68
CA ALA A 80 10.37 7.81 -9.22
C ALA A 80 10.52 7.74 -7.68
N ALA A 81 11.75 7.91 -7.17
CA ALA A 81 12.02 7.79 -5.74
C ALA A 81 11.23 8.79 -4.88
N HIS A 82 10.96 9.99 -5.41
CA HIS A 82 10.17 11.01 -4.71
C HIS A 82 8.66 10.71 -4.65
N GLU A 83 8.17 9.73 -5.41
CA GLU A 83 6.79 9.25 -5.34
C GLU A 83 6.58 8.21 -4.22
N LEU A 84 7.67 7.72 -3.63
CA LEU A 84 7.68 6.71 -2.59
C LEU A 84 7.77 7.32 -1.20
N SER A 85 6.90 6.89 -0.30
CA SER A 85 6.91 7.28 1.11
C SER A 85 6.79 6.07 2.03
N PHE A 86 7.36 6.20 3.23
CA PHE A 86 7.30 5.18 4.27
C PHE A 86 6.51 5.73 5.46
N GLY A 87 5.62 4.92 6.00
CA GLY A 87 4.84 5.25 7.19
C GLY A 87 4.78 4.08 8.17
N PRO A 88 4.17 4.25 9.34
CA PRO A 88 4.10 3.20 10.37
C PRO A 88 3.29 1.98 9.93
N SER A 89 2.27 2.17 9.09
CA SER A 89 1.40 1.12 8.55
C SER A 89 0.62 1.63 7.35
N THR A 90 0.07 0.73 6.54
CA THR A 90 -0.87 1.09 5.47
C THR A 90 -2.08 1.85 6.02
N THR A 91 -2.64 1.42 7.14
CA THR A 91 -3.75 2.11 7.81
C THR A 91 -3.42 3.57 8.10
N GLN A 92 -2.24 3.84 8.69
CA GLN A 92 -1.82 5.20 8.99
C GLN A 92 -1.58 6.02 7.72
N ASN A 93 -1.00 5.41 6.68
CA ASN A 93 -0.82 6.05 5.39
C ASN A 93 -2.16 6.45 4.76
N THR A 94 -3.17 5.58 4.83
CA THR A 94 -4.53 5.87 4.35
C THR A 94 -5.17 7.04 5.12
N TYR A 95 -4.97 7.09 6.45
CA TYR A 95 -5.45 8.23 7.25
C TYR A 95 -4.81 9.56 6.82
N VAL A 96 -3.50 9.56 6.55
CA VAL A 96 -2.79 10.76 6.06
C VAL A 96 -3.34 11.19 4.70
N LEU A 97 -3.55 10.25 3.78
CA LEU A 97 -4.15 10.52 2.48
C LEU A 97 -5.57 11.05 2.61
N ALA A 98 -6.40 10.44 3.45
CA ALA A 98 -7.77 10.89 3.68
C ALA A 98 -7.81 12.34 4.22
N GLN A 99 -6.86 12.75 5.08
CA GLN A 99 -6.75 14.14 5.51
C GLN A 99 -6.33 15.08 4.36
N ALA A 100 -5.43 14.64 3.49
CA ALA A 100 -5.07 15.42 2.30
C ALA A 100 -6.28 15.60 1.37
N PHE A 101 -7.01 14.52 1.09
CA PHE A 101 -8.21 14.55 0.27
C PHE A 101 -9.35 15.35 0.90
N LYS A 102 -9.51 15.33 2.22
CA LYS A 102 -10.49 16.18 2.93
C LYS A 102 -10.32 17.67 2.62
N ASN A 103 -9.07 18.10 2.47
CA ASN A 103 -8.76 19.49 2.16
C ASN A 103 -8.72 19.78 0.65
N PHE A 104 -8.69 18.74 -0.18
CA PHE A 104 -8.66 18.83 -1.64
C PHE A 104 -10.07 18.79 -2.25
N LEU A 105 -10.96 17.96 -1.70
CA LEU A 105 -12.32 17.76 -2.18
C LEU A 105 -13.25 18.88 -1.72
N ALA A 106 -14.23 19.22 -2.56
CA ALA A 106 -15.30 20.14 -2.25
C ALA A 106 -16.56 19.41 -1.75
N THR A 107 -17.42 20.10 -1.01
CA THR A 107 -18.76 19.60 -0.66
C THR A 107 -19.51 19.22 -1.93
N GLY A 108 -20.05 18.01 -1.99
CA GLY A 108 -20.77 17.47 -3.14
C GLY A 108 -19.88 16.69 -4.13
N ASP A 109 -18.55 16.74 -3.99
CA ASP A 109 -17.68 15.78 -4.66
C ASP A 109 -17.96 14.38 -4.12
N ALA A 110 -17.69 13.36 -4.92
CA ALA A 110 -17.93 11.96 -4.55
C ALA A 110 -16.65 11.14 -4.59
N ILE A 111 -16.62 10.13 -3.76
CA ILE A 111 -15.62 9.05 -3.80
C ILE A 111 -16.34 7.70 -3.89
N ILE A 112 -15.65 6.70 -4.44
CA ILE A 112 -16.14 5.32 -4.47
C ILE A 112 -15.21 4.48 -3.60
N VAL A 113 -15.79 3.67 -2.70
CA VAL A 113 -15.09 2.64 -1.92
C VAL A 113 -15.74 1.28 -2.16
N THR A 114 -15.07 0.18 -1.80
CA THR A 114 -15.66 -1.15 -1.95
C THR A 114 -15.87 -1.82 -0.60
N ASN A 115 -16.79 -2.79 -0.54
CA ASN A 115 -16.91 -3.72 0.58
C ASN A 115 -16.09 -5.01 0.40
N GLN A 116 -15.29 -5.10 -0.69
CA GLN A 116 -14.30 -6.16 -0.89
C GLN A 116 -12.96 -5.82 -0.22
N ASP A 117 -12.76 -4.55 0.11
CA ASP A 117 -11.51 -4.03 0.66
C ASP A 117 -11.38 -4.23 2.17
N HIS A 118 -10.14 -4.19 2.64
CA HIS A 118 -9.85 -4.13 4.08
C HIS A 118 -10.30 -2.79 4.66
N GLU A 119 -10.75 -2.80 5.94
CA GLU A 119 -11.21 -1.60 6.65
C GLU A 119 -10.18 -0.45 6.61
N ALA A 120 -8.89 -0.76 6.58
CA ALA A 120 -7.82 0.23 6.46
C ALA A 120 -7.94 1.12 5.22
N ASN A 121 -8.42 0.56 4.09
CA ASN A 121 -8.63 1.30 2.83
C ASN A 121 -10.11 1.61 2.56
N SER A 122 -10.97 1.50 3.55
CA SER A 122 -12.39 1.82 3.44
C SER A 122 -12.80 2.84 4.51
N GLY A 123 -12.54 2.56 5.79
CA GLY A 123 -13.05 3.34 6.91
C GLY A 123 -12.56 4.78 6.96
N ALA A 124 -11.27 5.03 6.67
CA ALA A 124 -10.73 6.38 6.66
C ALA A 124 -11.38 7.25 5.56
N TRP A 125 -11.64 6.66 4.40
CA TRP A 125 -12.29 7.32 3.27
C TRP A 125 -13.77 7.61 3.55
N ARG A 126 -14.50 6.67 4.17
CA ARG A 126 -15.90 6.85 4.54
C ARG A 126 -16.12 8.05 5.47
N ARG A 127 -15.15 8.38 6.34
CA ARG A 127 -15.22 9.56 7.21
C ARG A 127 -15.22 10.90 6.47
N LEU A 128 -14.93 10.92 5.18
CA LEU A 128 -15.05 12.15 4.38
C LEU A 128 -16.50 12.61 4.23
N GLU A 129 -17.50 11.76 4.54
CA GLU A 129 -18.91 12.15 4.66
C GLU A 129 -19.10 13.30 5.66
N ASP A 130 -18.33 13.31 6.76
CA ASP A 130 -18.36 14.38 7.77
C ASP A 130 -17.93 15.75 7.19
N ALA A 131 -17.24 15.77 6.06
CA ALA A 131 -16.82 16.96 5.33
C ALA A 131 -17.74 17.29 4.14
N GLY A 132 -18.88 16.59 3.99
CA GLY A 132 -19.83 16.80 2.91
C GLY A 132 -19.47 16.11 1.59
N VAL A 133 -18.51 15.18 1.60
CA VAL A 133 -18.18 14.33 0.45
C VAL A 133 -19.21 13.19 0.36
N ILE A 134 -19.65 12.87 -0.84
CA ILE A 134 -20.57 11.75 -1.08
C ILE A 134 -19.77 10.47 -1.20
N VAL A 135 -20.04 9.49 -0.33
CA VAL A 135 -19.40 8.17 -0.40
C VAL A 135 -20.35 7.19 -1.09
N LYS A 136 -19.91 6.66 -2.23
CA LYS A 136 -20.62 5.61 -2.97
C LYS A 136 -19.95 4.26 -2.69
N GLU A 137 -20.74 3.20 -2.61
CA GLU A 137 -20.22 1.85 -2.43
C GLU A 137 -20.29 1.05 -3.73
N TRP A 138 -19.13 0.55 -4.17
CA TRP A 138 -19.01 -0.46 -5.20
C TRP A 138 -19.04 -1.85 -4.54
N GLY A 139 -20.21 -2.45 -4.50
CA GLY A 139 -20.44 -3.72 -3.81
C GLY A 139 -19.89 -4.92 -4.58
N LEU A 140 -19.32 -5.89 -3.86
CA LEU A 140 -18.98 -7.18 -4.44
C LEU A 140 -20.24 -8.02 -4.71
N ASN A 141 -20.16 -8.87 -5.71
CA ASN A 141 -21.17 -9.89 -5.95
C ASN A 141 -21.07 -10.99 -4.88
N ALA A 142 -22.09 -11.15 -4.06
CA ALA A 142 -22.10 -12.08 -2.93
C ALA A 142 -21.94 -13.57 -3.33
N LEU A 143 -22.24 -13.93 -4.57
CA LEU A 143 -22.10 -15.32 -5.06
C LEU A 143 -20.69 -15.61 -5.57
N THR A 144 -20.02 -14.62 -6.17
CA THR A 144 -18.71 -14.80 -6.82
C THR A 144 -17.56 -14.19 -6.04
N GLY A 145 -17.83 -13.26 -5.13
CA GLY A 145 -16.82 -12.47 -4.44
C GLY A 145 -16.13 -11.41 -5.31
N GLN A 146 -16.58 -11.24 -6.55
CA GLN A 146 -15.98 -10.33 -7.53
C GLN A 146 -16.60 -8.94 -7.48
N LEU A 147 -15.82 -7.94 -7.85
CA LEU A 147 -16.30 -6.61 -8.19
C LEU A 147 -16.68 -6.58 -9.67
N ASP A 148 -17.94 -6.24 -9.98
CA ASP A 148 -18.39 -6.11 -11.37
C ASP A 148 -18.02 -4.73 -11.91
N ILE A 149 -17.28 -4.70 -13.03
CA ILE A 149 -16.85 -3.46 -13.68
C ILE A 149 -18.05 -2.66 -14.18
N ALA A 150 -19.13 -3.33 -14.63
CA ALA A 150 -20.36 -2.66 -15.06
C ALA A 150 -21.04 -1.90 -13.89
N ASP A 151 -20.88 -2.36 -12.64
CA ASP A 151 -21.36 -1.63 -11.47
C ASP A 151 -20.52 -0.37 -11.22
N LEU A 152 -19.20 -0.45 -11.41
CA LEU A 152 -18.34 0.73 -11.33
C LEU A 152 -18.73 1.75 -12.41
N GLU A 153 -18.95 1.34 -13.65
CA GLU A 153 -19.38 2.24 -14.74
C GLU A 153 -20.67 2.99 -14.38
N ARG A 154 -21.62 2.33 -13.72
CA ARG A 154 -22.87 2.98 -13.26
C ARG A 154 -22.68 3.96 -12.11
N LEU A 155 -21.66 3.74 -11.26
CA LEU A 155 -21.36 4.61 -10.12
C LEU A 155 -20.55 5.86 -10.51
N LEU A 156 -19.76 5.77 -11.59
CA LEU A 156 -18.94 6.86 -12.08
C LEU A 156 -19.83 7.97 -12.67
N ASP A 157 -19.63 9.17 -12.18
CA ASP A 157 -20.18 10.40 -12.73
C ASP A 157 -19.19 11.57 -12.57
N ARG A 158 -19.54 12.75 -13.03
CA ARG A 158 -18.69 13.95 -13.01
C ARG A 158 -18.25 14.38 -11.61
N ASN A 159 -18.96 13.98 -10.56
CA ASN A 159 -18.67 14.36 -9.19
C ASN A 159 -17.67 13.40 -8.55
N VAL A 160 -17.49 12.18 -9.08
CA VAL A 160 -16.53 11.21 -8.56
C VAL A 160 -15.11 11.72 -8.82
N LYS A 161 -14.31 11.83 -7.75
CA LYS A 161 -12.91 12.29 -7.79
C LYS A 161 -11.92 11.20 -7.44
N LEU A 162 -12.32 10.20 -6.67
CA LEU A 162 -11.44 9.13 -6.20
C LEU A 162 -12.20 7.81 -6.17
N VAL A 163 -11.54 6.73 -6.59
CA VAL A 163 -12.01 5.35 -6.43
C VAL A 163 -10.96 4.55 -5.67
N CYS A 164 -11.36 3.95 -4.54
CA CYS A 164 -10.51 3.13 -3.69
C CYS A 164 -10.94 1.67 -3.80
N PHE A 165 -10.00 0.76 -4.12
CA PHE A 165 -10.29 -0.66 -4.27
C PHE A 165 -9.03 -1.51 -4.04
N PRO A 166 -9.17 -2.81 -3.68
CA PRO A 166 -8.01 -3.68 -3.47
C PRO A 166 -7.49 -4.24 -4.80
N HIS A 167 -6.17 -4.44 -4.90
CA HIS A 167 -5.56 -5.23 -5.97
C HIS A 167 -5.93 -6.71 -5.82
N CYS A 168 -5.89 -7.19 -4.56
CA CYS A 168 -6.33 -8.52 -4.18
C CYS A 168 -7.09 -8.45 -2.85
N SER A 169 -8.25 -9.09 -2.78
CA SER A 169 -9.01 -9.15 -1.52
C SER A 169 -8.29 -10.00 -0.48
N ASN A 170 -8.15 -9.47 0.72
CA ASN A 170 -7.58 -10.18 1.88
C ASN A 170 -8.49 -11.31 2.41
N VAL A 171 -9.78 -11.32 2.05
CA VAL A 171 -10.77 -12.29 2.54
C VAL A 171 -11.04 -13.37 1.50
N VAL A 172 -11.39 -12.98 0.27
CA VAL A 172 -11.79 -13.94 -0.77
C VAL A 172 -10.67 -14.30 -1.73
N GLY A 173 -9.51 -13.62 -1.65
CA GLY A 173 -8.35 -13.89 -2.52
C GLY A 173 -8.55 -13.52 -3.99
N GLN A 174 -9.62 -12.82 -4.31
CA GLN A 174 -9.90 -12.37 -5.68
C GLN A 174 -8.89 -11.31 -6.09
N VAL A 175 -8.23 -11.51 -7.22
CA VAL A 175 -7.34 -10.52 -7.86
C VAL A 175 -8.16 -9.70 -8.85
N ASN A 176 -8.14 -8.39 -8.69
CA ASN A 176 -8.85 -7.46 -9.55
C ASN A 176 -7.99 -7.02 -10.75
N PRO A 177 -8.57 -6.80 -11.94
CA PRO A 177 -7.86 -6.35 -13.14
C PRO A 177 -7.55 -4.84 -13.05
N VAL A 178 -6.54 -4.48 -12.22
CA VAL A 178 -6.24 -3.09 -11.83
C VAL A 178 -6.10 -2.16 -13.03
N SER A 179 -5.30 -2.51 -14.04
CA SER A 179 -5.07 -1.63 -15.19
C SER A 179 -6.36 -1.32 -15.97
N GLN A 180 -7.27 -2.29 -16.08
CA GLN A 180 -8.57 -2.09 -16.73
C GLN A 180 -9.45 -1.15 -15.90
N ILE A 181 -9.51 -1.36 -14.59
CA ILE A 181 -10.27 -0.54 -13.65
C ILE A 181 -9.74 0.89 -13.64
N VAL A 182 -8.41 1.06 -13.54
CA VAL A 182 -7.76 2.37 -13.57
C VAL A 182 -8.05 3.11 -14.87
N SER A 183 -8.00 2.44 -16.02
CA SER A 183 -8.31 3.05 -17.31
C SER A 183 -9.73 3.63 -17.34
N LEU A 184 -10.69 2.91 -16.76
CA LEU A 184 -12.07 3.38 -16.65
C LEU A 184 -12.19 4.59 -15.70
N ILE A 185 -11.52 4.55 -14.57
CA ILE A 185 -11.48 5.64 -13.59
C ILE A 185 -10.89 6.91 -14.20
N HIS A 186 -9.77 6.77 -14.91
CA HIS A 186 -9.11 7.89 -15.59
C HIS A 186 -9.96 8.46 -16.74
N ALA A 187 -10.70 7.62 -17.48
CA ALA A 187 -11.64 8.09 -18.51
C ALA A 187 -12.74 8.98 -17.92
N ASN A 188 -13.11 8.79 -16.65
CA ASN A 188 -14.03 9.67 -15.91
C ASN A 188 -13.36 10.94 -15.38
N GLY A 189 -12.03 11.06 -15.42
CA GLY A 189 -11.28 12.16 -14.82
C GLY A 189 -11.08 12.03 -13.31
N SER A 190 -11.21 10.81 -12.76
CA SER A 190 -11.04 10.49 -11.34
C SER A 190 -9.67 9.87 -11.08
N PHE A 191 -9.24 9.85 -9.80
CA PHE A 191 -8.02 9.19 -9.34
C PHE A 191 -8.30 7.78 -8.82
N ALA A 192 -7.29 6.90 -8.93
CA ALA A 192 -7.33 5.51 -8.48
C ALA A 192 -6.42 5.28 -7.28
N CYS A 193 -6.98 4.86 -6.14
CA CYS A 193 -6.26 4.42 -4.94
C CYS A 193 -6.37 2.90 -4.79
N VAL A 194 -5.25 2.21 -4.88
CA VAL A 194 -5.19 0.75 -4.90
C VAL A 194 -4.53 0.22 -3.63
N ASP A 195 -5.23 -0.61 -2.87
CA ASP A 195 -4.67 -1.38 -1.77
C ASP A 195 -4.01 -2.66 -2.32
N GLY A 196 -2.69 -2.70 -2.25
CA GLY A 196 -1.87 -3.82 -2.69
C GLY A 196 -1.39 -4.73 -1.57
N VAL A 197 -1.85 -4.57 -0.32
CA VAL A 197 -1.36 -5.31 0.85
C VAL A 197 -1.39 -6.82 0.62
N SER A 198 -2.50 -7.34 0.12
CA SER A 198 -2.66 -8.79 -0.12
C SER A 198 -2.06 -9.26 -1.45
N TYR A 199 -1.72 -8.35 -2.37
CA TYR A 199 -1.09 -8.70 -3.64
C TYR A 199 0.44 -8.68 -3.59
N ALA A 200 1.04 -7.69 -2.94
CA ALA A 200 2.47 -7.45 -2.93
C ALA A 200 3.35 -8.66 -2.49
N PRO A 201 2.90 -9.57 -1.59
CA PRO A 201 3.64 -10.78 -1.25
C PRO A 201 3.82 -11.76 -2.41
N HIS A 202 2.97 -11.71 -3.41
CA HIS A 202 3.00 -12.62 -4.58
C HIS A 202 3.87 -12.10 -5.72
N GLY A 203 4.33 -10.86 -5.62
CA GLY A 203 5.23 -10.17 -6.56
C GLY A 203 4.98 -8.67 -6.50
N LEU A 204 6.03 -7.88 -6.31
CA LEU A 204 5.91 -6.43 -6.32
C LEU A 204 5.41 -5.96 -7.69
N PRO A 205 4.29 -5.23 -7.76
CA PRO A 205 3.75 -4.77 -9.03
C PRO A 205 4.56 -3.60 -9.59
N ASN A 206 4.61 -3.49 -10.90
CA ASN A 206 5.02 -2.26 -11.56
C ASN A 206 3.84 -1.28 -11.53
N VAL A 207 3.88 -0.33 -10.60
CA VAL A 207 2.78 0.64 -10.37
C VAL A 207 2.58 1.56 -11.57
N ALA A 208 3.66 1.88 -12.28
CA ALA A 208 3.56 2.69 -13.50
C ALA A 208 2.76 1.96 -14.60
N GLU A 209 2.97 0.65 -14.78
CA GLU A 209 2.21 -0.16 -15.74
C GLU A 209 0.76 -0.37 -15.32
N LEU A 210 0.49 -0.44 -14.01
CA LEU A 210 -0.87 -0.50 -13.49
C LEU A 210 -1.63 0.81 -13.72
N GLY A 211 -0.92 1.94 -13.78
CA GLY A 211 -1.49 3.27 -13.93
C GLY A 211 -2.09 3.85 -12.65
N ALA A 212 -1.99 3.18 -11.51
CA ALA A 212 -2.55 3.64 -10.24
C ALA A 212 -1.94 4.98 -9.80
N ASP A 213 -2.76 5.92 -9.35
CA ASP A 213 -2.31 7.21 -8.82
C ASP A 213 -1.77 7.08 -7.39
N ILE A 214 -2.38 6.18 -6.62
CA ILE A 214 -1.97 5.81 -5.27
C ILE A 214 -1.89 4.27 -5.21
N TYR A 215 -0.79 3.77 -4.65
CA TYR A 215 -0.63 2.34 -4.37
C TYR A 215 -0.08 2.14 -2.96
N LEU A 216 -0.77 1.33 -2.17
CA LEU A 216 -0.48 1.12 -0.76
C LEU A 216 -0.17 -0.34 -0.48
N PHE A 217 0.84 -0.64 0.34
CA PHE A 217 1.04 -1.97 0.89
C PHE A 217 1.86 -1.95 2.19
N SER A 218 1.97 -3.11 2.83
CA SER A 218 2.68 -3.27 4.09
C SER A 218 3.88 -4.18 3.93
N SER A 219 5.04 -3.76 4.44
CA SER A 219 6.24 -4.61 4.37
C SER A 219 6.13 -5.84 5.26
N TYR A 220 5.35 -5.82 6.33
CA TYR A 220 5.17 -6.98 7.21
C TYR A 220 4.37 -8.14 6.56
N THR A 221 3.65 -7.90 5.48
CA THR A 221 3.07 -8.98 4.64
C THR A 221 4.04 -9.47 3.58
N THR A 222 5.12 -8.71 3.31
CA THR A 222 6.18 -9.03 2.35
C THR A 222 7.50 -9.39 3.04
N TYR A 223 7.42 -10.12 4.16
CA TYR A 223 8.55 -10.65 4.94
C TYR A 223 9.42 -9.58 5.62
N GLY A 224 8.94 -8.34 5.68
CA GLY A 224 9.63 -7.18 6.23
C GLY A 224 9.18 -6.79 7.65
N PRO A 225 9.66 -5.65 8.15
CA PRO A 225 9.25 -5.08 9.43
C PRO A 225 7.85 -4.47 9.36
N HIS A 226 7.30 -4.11 10.52
CA HIS A 226 6.00 -3.44 10.61
C HIS A 226 6.09 -2.00 10.09
N GLN A 227 5.88 -1.84 8.79
CA GLN A 227 5.99 -0.57 8.07
C GLN A 227 5.02 -0.53 6.89
N GLY A 228 4.38 0.61 6.68
CA GLY A 228 3.56 0.90 5.51
C GLY A 228 4.37 1.54 4.39
N ILE A 229 4.09 1.15 3.16
CA ILE A 229 4.67 1.71 1.95
C ILE A 229 3.55 2.40 1.18
N MET A 230 3.81 3.62 0.74
CA MET A 230 2.86 4.46 0.04
C MET A 230 3.51 5.04 -1.21
N VAL A 231 2.89 4.80 -2.33
CA VAL A 231 3.20 5.46 -3.60
C VAL A 231 2.10 6.47 -3.89
N VAL A 232 2.49 7.71 -4.15
CA VAL A 232 1.60 8.76 -4.67
C VAL A 232 2.27 9.34 -5.92
N ARG A 233 1.63 9.18 -7.08
CA ARG A 233 2.17 9.65 -8.34
C ARG A 233 2.32 11.16 -8.35
N GLU A 234 3.41 11.67 -8.92
CA GLU A 234 3.77 13.08 -8.89
C GLU A 234 2.65 14.00 -9.37
N ALA A 235 1.93 13.60 -10.42
CA ALA A 235 0.81 14.37 -10.96
C ALA A 235 -0.32 14.62 -9.96
N LEU A 236 -0.61 13.65 -9.09
CA LEU A 236 -1.56 13.79 -7.99
C LEU A 236 -0.91 14.50 -6.79
N ALA A 237 0.32 14.13 -6.41
CA ALA A 237 1.00 14.71 -5.27
C ALA A 237 1.12 16.24 -5.35
N ARG A 238 1.31 16.79 -6.54
CA ARG A 238 1.36 18.24 -6.78
C ARG A 238 0.01 18.95 -6.59
N GLN A 239 -1.09 18.22 -6.61
CA GLN A 239 -2.45 18.78 -6.43
C GLN A 239 -2.91 18.69 -4.98
N LEU A 240 -2.43 17.70 -4.24
CA LEU A 240 -2.82 17.51 -2.85
C LEU A 240 -2.14 18.53 -1.94
N PRO A 241 -2.87 19.08 -0.95
CA PRO A 241 -2.28 19.99 0.02
C PRO A 241 -1.23 19.27 0.87
N ASN A 242 -0.12 19.96 1.13
CA ASN A 242 0.94 19.46 1.98
C ASN A 242 0.41 19.15 3.40
N GLN A 243 0.76 17.97 3.93
CA GLN A 243 0.43 17.56 5.30
C GLN A 243 1.57 17.84 6.30
N GLY A 244 2.69 18.39 5.84
CA GLY A 244 3.82 18.81 6.68
C GLY A 244 3.63 20.20 7.30
N HIS A 245 4.64 20.61 8.03
CA HIS A 245 4.70 21.94 8.67
C HIS A 245 5.31 23.03 7.76
N PHE A 246 5.61 22.70 6.50
CA PHE A 246 6.32 23.57 5.57
C PHE A 246 5.50 23.80 4.31
#